data_305299ca7c95ee3d05c035eda05c917b
#
_entry.id   305299ca7c95ee3d05c035eda05c917b
#
_cell.length_a   1.000
_cell.length_b   1.000
_cell.length_c   1.000
_cell.angle_alpha   90.00
_cell.angle_beta   90.00
_cell.angle_gamma   90.00
#
_symmetry.space_group_name_H-M   'P 1'
#
loop_
_entity.id
_entity.type
_entity.pdbx_description
1 polymer ?
#
loop_
_entity_poly.entity_id
_entity_poly.type
_entity_poly.pdbx_seq_one_letter_code
_entity_poly.pdbx_strand_id
1 'polypeptide(L)'
;MISHEEALGSRDLTSTTMADLPIDDLNVSSNETLITPAQLSREIPLTEAAQLTVAHGRQVVRDILDGKDHRLFVVVGPCSIHDIKAAHEYAERLKVLAAEVSDSLFLVMRVY
;
A
#
# COMPACT_ATOMS: atom_id res chain seq x y z
N MET A 1 -36.85 56.82 -18.84
CA MET A 1 -35.56 57.47 -18.89
C MET A 1 -34.92 57.26 -17.55
N ILE A 2 -34.26 56.15 -17.35
CA ILE A 2 -33.64 55.77 -16.06
C ILE A 2 -32.25 55.25 -16.39
N SER A 3 -31.23 55.98 -15.97
CA SER A 3 -29.84 55.68 -16.09
C SER A 3 -29.41 54.73 -14.99
N HIS A 4 -28.96 53.55 -15.32
CA HIS A 4 -28.27 52.65 -14.37
C HIS A 4 -26.78 52.83 -14.59
N GLU A 5 -26.16 53.44 -13.61
CA GLU A 5 -24.72 53.52 -13.44
C GLU A 5 -24.32 52.35 -12.56
N GLU A 6 -23.74 51.31 -13.15
CA GLU A 6 -23.20 50.17 -12.40
C GLU A 6 -21.80 50.57 -11.89
N ALA A 7 -21.76 50.57 -10.56
CA ALA A 7 -20.48 50.71 -9.83
C ALA A 7 -19.60 49.49 -10.04
N LEU A 8 -18.51 49.67 -10.77
CA LEU A 8 -17.38 48.72 -10.84
C LEU A 8 -16.75 48.61 -9.42
N GLY A 9 -17.03 47.52 -8.74
CA GLY A 9 -16.35 47.17 -7.50
C GLY A 9 -14.85 47.01 -7.74
N SER A 10 -14.10 47.89 -7.13
CA SER A 10 -12.64 47.83 -7.02
C SER A 10 -12.25 46.48 -6.38
N ARG A 11 -11.66 45.58 -7.15
CA ARG A 11 -10.98 44.41 -6.61
C ARG A 11 -9.70 44.92 -5.96
N ASP A 12 -9.70 44.89 -4.64
CA ASP A 12 -8.54 45.14 -3.79
C ASP A 12 -7.48 44.09 -4.12
N LEU A 13 -6.49 44.46 -4.92
CA LEU A 13 -5.30 43.65 -5.15
C LEU A 13 -4.44 43.75 -3.90
N THR A 14 -4.85 43.02 -2.85
CA THR A 14 -3.98 42.85 -1.68
C THR A 14 -2.69 42.18 -2.17
N SER A 15 -1.63 42.95 -2.03
CA SER A 15 -0.25 42.57 -2.34
C SER A 15 0.10 41.28 -1.60
N THR A 16 0.00 40.15 -2.27
CA THR A 16 0.58 38.90 -1.79
C THR A 16 2.09 39.07 -1.77
N THR A 17 2.67 39.17 -0.60
CA THR A 17 4.12 39.25 -0.44
C THR A 17 4.73 37.91 -0.89
N MET A 18 5.95 37.96 -1.45
CA MET A 18 6.66 36.73 -1.90
C MET A 18 6.84 35.71 -0.76
N ALA A 19 6.74 36.16 0.50
CA ALA A 19 6.82 35.30 1.69
C ALA A 19 5.55 34.45 1.93
N ASP A 20 4.40 34.79 1.31
CA ASP A 20 3.13 34.10 1.49
C ASP A 20 2.85 33.05 0.39
N LEU A 21 3.80 32.85 -0.52
CA LEU A 21 3.64 31.79 -1.53
C LEU A 21 3.82 30.42 -0.86
N PRO A 22 2.87 29.49 -1.05
CA PRO A 22 3.02 28.13 -0.54
C PRO A 22 4.20 27.47 -1.26
N ILE A 23 5.15 26.97 -0.49
CA ILE A 23 6.34 26.27 -0.98
C ILE A 23 6.28 24.76 -0.74
N ASP A 24 5.40 24.32 0.17
CA ASP A 24 5.19 22.94 0.53
C ASP A 24 3.87 22.42 -0.08
N ASP A 25 3.81 21.12 -0.34
CA ASP A 25 2.61 20.40 -0.78
C ASP A 25 1.95 20.94 -2.07
N LEU A 26 2.70 21.61 -2.93
CA LEU A 26 2.18 22.25 -4.16
C LEU A 26 1.48 21.29 -5.13
N ASN A 27 1.85 20.00 -5.09
CA ASN A 27 1.29 18.95 -5.95
C ASN A 27 0.45 17.93 -5.16
N VAL A 28 0.13 18.21 -3.90
CA VAL A 28 -0.71 17.35 -3.06
C VAL A 28 -2.16 17.79 -3.19
N SER A 29 -3.00 16.92 -3.74
CA SER A 29 -4.42 17.21 -3.92
C SER A 29 -5.25 16.97 -2.66
N SER A 30 -4.82 16.03 -1.81
CA SER A 30 -5.46 15.71 -0.53
C SER A 30 -4.50 14.95 0.38
N ASN A 31 -4.75 15.05 1.70
CA ASN A 31 -4.12 14.23 2.72
C ASN A 31 -5.21 13.43 3.41
N GLU A 32 -5.16 12.11 3.34
CA GLU A 32 -6.08 11.21 4.01
C GLU A 32 -5.41 10.62 5.26
N THR A 33 -6.15 10.57 6.36
CA THR A 33 -5.65 9.94 7.59
C THR A 33 -5.70 8.42 7.41
N LEU A 34 -4.53 7.77 7.54
CA LEU A 34 -4.46 6.32 7.49
C LEU A 34 -5.14 5.69 8.72
N ILE A 35 -5.80 4.56 8.47
CA ILE A 35 -6.35 3.72 9.54
C ILE A 35 -5.24 3.26 10.49
N THR A 36 -5.50 3.27 11.79
CA THR A 36 -4.52 2.77 12.76
C THR A 36 -4.40 1.25 12.71
N PRO A 37 -3.24 0.65 13.05
CA PRO A 37 -3.09 -0.81 13.10
C PRO A 37 -4.13 -1.50 13.99
N ALA A 38 -4.51 -0.88 15.11
CA ALA A 38 -5.52 -1.40 16.02
C ALA A 38 -6.93 -1.38 15.43
N GLN A 39 -7.26 -0.40 14.61
CA GLN A 39 -8.52 -0.35 13.86
C GLN A 39 -8.52 -1.40 12.75
N LEU A 40 -7.45 -1.48 11.97
CA LEU A 40 -7.31 -2.46 10.89
C LEU A 40 -7.43 -3.89 11.41
N SER A 41 -6.78 -4.23 12.53
CA SER A 41 -6.86 -5.57 13.14
C SER A 41 -8.26 -5.92 13.65
N ARG A 42 -9.10 -4.92 13.96
CA ARG A 42 -10.51 -5.16 14.33
C ARG A 42 -11.39 -5.37 13.10
N GLU A 43 -11.14 -4.65 12.02
CA GLU A 43 -11.90 -4.74 10.77
C GLU A 43 -11.53 -6.00 9.98
N ILE A 44 -10.25 -6.37 9.99
CA ILE A 44 -9.71 -7.54 9.29
C ILE A 44 -8.99 -8.42 10.32
N PRO A 45 -9.72 -9.21 11.11
CA PRO A 45 -9.12 -10.07 12.10
C PRO A 45 -8.34 -11.21 11.45
N LEU A 46 -7.25 -11.61 12.10
CA LEU A 46 -6.44 -12.75 11.67
C LEU A 46 -7.27 -14.04 11.75
N THR A 47 -7.51 -14.67 10.61
CA THR A 47 -8.20 -15.97 10.55
C THR A 47 -7.28 -17.10 10.99
N GLU A 48 -7.86 -18.22 11.48
CA GLU A 48 -7.09 -19.40 11.86
C GLU A 48 -6.26 -19.94 10.68
N ALA A 49 -6.83 -19.98 9.47
CA ALA A 49 -6.12 -20.39 8.26
C ALA A 49 -4.91 -19.50 7.95
N ALA A 50 -5.04 -18.18 8.09
CA ALA A 50 -3.94 -17.25 7.90
C ALA A 50 -2.86 -17.43 8.97
N GLN A 51 -3.25 -17.66 10.23
CA GLN A 51 -2.34 -17.92 11.33
C GLN A 51 -1.51 -19.19 11.09
N LEU A 52 -2.16 -20.28 10.67
CA LEU A 52 -1.49 -21.53 10.34
C LEU A 52 -0.53 -21.37 9.16
N THR A 53 -0.93 -20.65 8.12
CA THR A 53 -0.07 -20.35 6.96
C THR A 53 1.19 -19.61 7.39
N VAL A 54 1.07 -18.59 8.23
CA VAL A 54 2.22 -17.82 8.73
C VAL A 54 3.12 -18.68 9.62
N ALA A 55 2.54 -19.45 10.53
CA ALA A 55 3.31 -20.34 11.43
C ALA A 55 4.09 -21.39 10.62
N HIS A 56 3.43 -22.04 9.67
CA HIS A 56 4.07 -23.01 8.77
C HIS A 56 5.18 -22.37 7.92
N GLY A 57 4.90 -21.24 7.30
CA GLY A 57 5.88 -20.53 6.48
C GLY A 57 7.14 -20.15 7.25
N ARG A 58 6.98 -19.66 8.48
CA ARG A 58 8.11 -19.36 9.37
C ARG A 58 8.94 -20.60 9.71
N GLN A 59 8.28 -21.74 9.91
CA GLN A 59 9.00 -22.98 10.18
C GLN A 59 9.77 -23.45 8.97
N VAL A 60 9.18 -23.45 7.77
CA VAL A 60 9.85 -23.83 6.53
C VAL A 60 11.09 -22.94 6.27
N VAL A 61 10.97 -21.63 6.44
CA VAL A 61 12.13 -20.73 6.29
C VAL A 61 13.24 -21.07 7.26
N ARG A 62 12.93 -21.38 8.53
CA ARG A 62 13.94 -21.83 9.51
C ARG A 62 14.62 -23.11 9.06
N ASP A 63 13.84 -24.10 8.61
CA ASP A 63 14.36 -25.39 8.20
C ASP A 63 15.27 -25.26 6.97
N ILE A 64 14.95 -24.37 6.04
CA ILE A 64 15.83 -24.05 4.90
C ILE A 64 17.14 -23.40 5.39
N LEU A 65 17.06 -22.40 6.28
CA LEU A 65 18.25 -21.71 6.81
C LEU A 65 19.13 -22.64 7.65
N ASP A 66 18.54 -23.60 8.35
CA ASP A 66 19.22 -24.62 9.13
C ASP A 66 19.79 -25.78 8.28
N GLY A 67 19.54 -25.78 6.96
CA GLY A 67 19.94 -26.85 6.05
C GLY A 67 19.17 -28.16 6.22
N LYS A 68 18.00 -28.14 6.90
CA LYS A 68 17.10 -29.29 7.08
C LYS A 68 16.16 -29.50 5.90
N ASP A 69 15.87 -28.43 5.18
CA ASP A 69 15.08 -28.40 3.96
C ASP A 69 15.98 -27.96 2.80
N HIS A 70 16.01 -28.74 1.73
CA HIS A 70 16.93 -28.53 0.59
C HIS A 70 16.45 -27.46 -0.39
N ARG A 71 15.21 -26.98 -0.23
CA ARG A 71 14.64 -25.96 -1.11
C ARG A 71 15.32 -24.61 -0.91
N LEU A 72 15.22 -23.77 -1.93
CA LEU A 72 15.57 -22.35 -1.82
C LEU A 72 14.32 -21.54 -1.49
N PHE A 73 14.37 -20.62 -0.56
CA PHE A 73 13.29 -19.67 -0.42
C PHE A 73 13.56 -18.42 -1.26
N VAL A 74 12.50 -17.95 -1.94
CA VAL A 74 12.58 -16.81 -2.85
C VAL A 74 11.51 -15.81 -2.46
N VAL A 75 11.92 -14.58 -2.15
CA VAL A 75 11.01 -13.49 -1.84
C VAL A 75 10.67 -12.75 -3.11
N VAL A 76 9.41 -12.74 -3.48
CA VAL A 76 8.90 -12.13 -4.72
C VAL A 76 7.71 -11.25 -4.43
N GLY A 77 7.48 -10.25 -5.27
CA GLY A 77 6.32 -9.37 -5.13
C GLY A 77 6.57 -7.96 -5.64
N PRO A 78 5.52 -7.14 -5.68
CA PRO A 78 5.62 -5.75 -6.11
C PRO A 78 6.53 -4.94 -5.16
N CYS A 79 7.02 -3.81 -5.66
CA CYS A 79 7.83 -2.88 -4.85
C CYS A 79 7.01 -2.32 -3.68
N SER A 80 5.77 -1.90 -3.95
CA SER A 80 4.78 -1.46 -2.96
C SER A 80 3.38 -1.81 -3.45
N ILE A 81 2.44 -1.97 -2.51
CA ILE A 81 1.03 -2.22 -2.81
C ILE A 81 0.29 -0.89 -2.71
N HIS A 82 -0.21 -0.40 -3.83
CA HIS A 82 -1.08 0.77 -3.95
C HIS A 82 -2.41 0.42 -4.63
N ASP A 83 -2.51 -0.78 -5.24
CA ASP A 83 -3.73 -1.34 -5.81
C ASP A 83 -3.99 -2.70 -5.18
N ILE A 84 -5.00 -2.76 -4.31
CA ILE A 84 -5.38 -3.97 -3.57
C ILE A 84 -5.86 -5.07 -4.53
N LYS A 85 -6.60 -4.71 -5.58
CA LYS A 85 -7.11 -5.67 -6.56
C LYS A 85 -5.97 -6.34 -7.33
N ALA A 86 -5.02 -5.55 -7.80
CA ALA A 86 -3.82 -6.06 -8.47
C ALA A 86 -2.98 -6.94 -7.55
N ALA A 87 -2.88 -6.59 -6.26
CA ALA A 87 -2.17 -7.40 -5.27
C ALA A 87 -2.83 -8.77 -5.05
N HIS A 88 -4.16 -8.82 -4.98
CA HIS A 88 -4.89 -10.09 -4.90
C HIS A 88 -4.70 -10.95 -6.15
N GLU A 89 -4.82 -10.37 -7.35
CA GLU A 89 -4.59 -11.10 -8.60
C GLU A 89 -3.16 -11.67 -8.67
N TYR A 90 -2.17 -10.89 -8.24
CA TYR A 90 -0.79 -11.35 -8.14
C TYR A 90 -0.66 -12.52 -7.17
N ALA A 91 -1.27 -12.44 -5.99
CA ALA A 91 -1.23 -13.50 -4.97
C ALA A 91 -1.85 -14.82 -5.49
N GLU A 92 -2.98 -14.75 -6.19
CA GLU A 92 -3.62 -15.94 -6.76
C GLU A 92 -2.75 -16.61 -7.83
N ARG A 93 -2.12 -15.82 -8.71
CA ARG A 93 -1.17 -16.36 -9.70
C ARG A 93 0.07 -16.96 -9.04
N LEU A 94 0.61 -16.27 -8.03
CA LEU A 94 1.77 -16.74 -7.29
C LEU A 94 1.48 -18.04 -6.53
N LYS A 95 0.29 -18.22 -6.01
CA LYS A 95 -0.16 -19.44 -5.34
C LYS A 95 -0.12 -20.66 -6.28
N VAL A 96 -0.55 -20.49 -7.53
CA VAL A 96 -0.49 -21.56 -8.56
C VAL A 96 0.97 -21.91 -8.83
N LEU A 97 1.82 -20.92 -9.11
CA LEU A 97 3.24 -21.14 -9.35
C LEU A 97 3.95 -21.78 -8.14
N ALA A 98 3.62 -21.36 -6.92
CA ALA A 98 4.19 -21.92 -5.71
C ALA A 98 3.90 -23.44 -5.56
N ALA A 99 2.73 -23.89 -6.00
CA ALA A 99 2.40 -25.31 -6.02
C ALA A 99 3.23 -26.07 -7.07
N GLU A 100 3.44 -25.48 -8.26
CA GLU A 100 4.20 -26.11 -9.35
C GLU A 100 5.70 -26.27 -9.02
N VAL A 101 6.28 -25.33 -8.25
CA VAL A 101 7.73 -25.34 -7.93
C VAL A 101 8.02 -25.80 -6.49
N SER A 102 7.03 -26.34 -5.81
CA SER A 102 7.08 -26.65 -4.37
C SER A 102 8.12 -27.68 -3.95
N ASP A 103 8.63 -28.46 -4.90
CA ASP A 103 9.70 -29.45 -4.68
C ASP A 103 11.11 -28.80 -4.56
N SER A 104 11.30 -27.67 -5.19
CA SER A 104 12.61 -27.01 -5.31
C SER A 104 12.66 -25.62 -4.70
N LEU A 105 11.53 -24.90 -4.71
CA LEU A 105 11.45 -23.52 -4.23
C LEU A 105 10.32 -23.35 -3.19
N PHE A 106 10.60 -22.52 -2.20
CA PHE A 106 9.60 -21.99 -1.29
C PHE A 106 9.39 -20.50 -1.56
N LEU A 107 8.24 -20.15 -2.13
CA LEU A 107 7.94 -18.78 -2.52
C LEU A 107 7.30 -18.01 -1.36
N VAL A 108 7.84 -16.85 -1.06
CA VAL A 108 7.33 -15.91 -0.06
C VAL A 108 6.91 -14.63 -0.76
N MET A 109 5.62 -14.29 -0.68
CA MET A 109 5.14 -13.04 -1.26
C MET A 109 5.54 -11.85 -0.39
N ARG A 110 6.18 -10.87 -1.02
CA ARG A 110 6.43 -9.58 -0.39
C ARG A 110 5.15 -8.74 -0.45
N VAL A 111 4.73 -8.26 0.73
CA VAL A 111 3.55 -7.41 0.89
C VAL A 111 3.98 -6.16 1.65
N TYR A 112 4.15 -5.07 0.91
CA TYR A 112 4.66 -3.82 1.46
C TYR A 112 3.88 -2.61 0.94
#